data_b55c8acae18b5be9994ec8a6478aec83
#
_entry.id   b55c8acae18b5be9994ec8a6478aec83
#
_cell.length_a   1.000
_cell.length_b   1.000
_cell.length_c   1.000
_cell.angle_alpha   90.00
_cell.angle_beta   90.00
_cell.angle_gamma   90.00
#
_symmetry.space_group_name_H-M   'P 1'
#
loop_
_entity.id
_entity.type
_entity.pdbx_description
1 polymer ?
#
loop_
_entity_poly.entity_id
_entity_poly.type
_entity_poly.pdbx_seq_one_letter_code
_entity_poly.pdbx_strand_id
1 'polypeptide(L)'
;MYWAAPFGHSWILRATENSTHRHSFTMAVNTSVAFDLPPLPTYTLTAREHLLAPLPDSILTLVLPVIAYWGMSMIYHFLDVNDYFVEYRLHTPAEVLKRNKVTRWEVVRDVVLQQVIQTLAGFAFIYFDAEETVGREEYDVAVWAQRLRIAQKAVPSLLALVGVDAIRLGKSVSQSGYTMLAGVLAGGSYPGVTQSIFLDNGAEAVAPAFTNWELAVAGFIYWYFVPTLQFLLAISIVDTWQYFLHRAMHLNRWLYVTFHSRHHRLYVPYAFGALYNHPVEGFLLDTAGTGIGFLVSGMTTRQAMWFFTMSTIKTVDDHCGYAFPWDPLQHFTSNNAAYHDIHHQSWGIKTNFSQPFFIFWDRLLGTQWTGEVKLRYERARENAQKQVDLDAAQAPETTPTVTVTEEREHERVVVSPEGPAARTRLRRKTVDSLKGPSHGVPGSVLHN
;
A
#
# COMPACT_ATOMS: atom_id res chain seq x y z
N MET A 1 -1.89 2.57 35.58
CA MET A 1 -2.46 2.50 34.21
C MET A 1 -1.30 2.59 33.25
N TYR A 2 -0.68 1.47 32.90
CA TYR A 2 0.44 1.45 31.96
C TYR A 2 -0.02 0.77 30.68
N TRP A 3 -0.33 1.55 29.68
CA TRP A 3 -0.40 1.12 28.31
C TRP A 3 0.99 1.20 27.72
N ALA A 4 1.81 0.16 27.91
CA ALA A 4 3.04 -0.01 27.18
C ALA A 4 2.71 -0.71 25.87
N ALA A 5 2.67 0.07 24.79
CA ALA A 5 2.60 -0.44 23.42
C ALA A 5 3.87 -1.24 23.10
N PRO A 6 3.79 -2.25 22.25
CA PRO A 6 4.96 -2.92 21.69
C PRO A 6 5.50 -2.14 20.50
N PHE A 7 5.75 -0.83 20.67
CA PHE A 7 6.40 -0.02 19.65
C PHE A 7 7.88 0.05 20.02
N GLY A 8 8.68 -0.82 19.42
CA GLY A 8 10.11 -0.87 19.62
C GLY A 8 10.85 0.22 18.83
N HIS A 9 10.60 1.47 19.15
CA HIS A 9 11.55 2.55 18.86
C HIS A 9 12.02 3.11 20.19
N SER A 10 13.11 2.55 20.71
CA SER A 10 13.80 3.11 21.86
C SER A 10 14.59 4.33 21.43
N TRP A 11 13.96 5.48 21.50
CA TRP A 11 14.68 6.73 21.60
C TRP A 11 15.09 6.92 23.06
N ILE A 12 16.43 7.13 23.27
CA ILE A 12 17.08 7.64 24.49
C ILE A 12 17.60 6.61 25.48
N LEU A 13 18.91 6.74 25.67
CA LEU A 13 19.84 6.60 26.76
C LEU A 13 20.89 5.50 26.60
N ARG A 14 22.06 5.94 26.08
CA ARG A 14 23.33 5.32 26.47
C ARG A 14 23.56 5.67 27.95
N ALA A 15 23.43 4.67 28.82
CA ALA A 15 24.01 4.73 30.15
C ALA A 15 25.14 3.68 30.20
N THR A 16 26.32 4.18 30.41
CA THR A 16 27.51 3.41 30.74
C THR A 16 27.32 2.80 32.13
N GLU A 17 27.32 1.49 32.24
CA GLU A 17 27.50 0.84 33.54
C GLU A 17 28.76 -0.02 33.53
N ASN A 18 29.79 0.55 34.18
CA ASN A 18 30.82 -0.20 34.86
C ASN A 18 30.46 -0.19 36.33
N SER A 19 30.20 -1.34 36.95
CA SER A 19 30.69 -1.60 38.31
C SER A 19 30.47 -3.05 38.74
N THR A 20 31.56 -3.73 38.91
CA THR A 20 31.72 -4.96 39.68
C THR A 20 31.55 -4.67 41.18
N HIS A 21 30.57 -5.31 41.81
CA HIS A 21 30.67 -5.61 43.23
C HIS A 21 30.01 -6.97 43.56
N ARG A 22 30.87 -7.96 43.85
CA ARG A 22 30.49 -9.20 44.53
C ARG A 22 30.20 -8.91 45.99
N HIS A 23 28.99 -9.19 46.45
CA HIS A 23 28.75 -9.50 47.85
C HIS A 23 27.99 -10.81 47.92
N SER A 24 28.70 -11.81 48.46
CA SER A 24 28.18 -13.11 48.85
C SER A 24 27.37 -12.93 50.14
N PHE A 25 26.06 -13.17 50.07
CA PHE A 25 25.23 -13.40 51.26
C PHE A 25 24.45 -14.69 51.04
N THR A 26 24.92 -15.75 51.70
CA THR A 26 24.20 -17.01 51.81
C THR A 26 23.12 -16.86 52.86
N MET A 27 21.88 -16.64 52.49
CA MET A 27 20.72 -17.00 53.31
C MET A 27 19.93 -18.03 52.50
N ALA A 28 19.90 -19.25 53.04
CA ALA A 28 18.97 -20.27 52.59
C ALA A 28 17.56 -19.85 53.07
N VAL A 29 16.88 -19.07 52.25
CA VAL A 29 15.44 -18.84 52.38
C VAL A 29 14.77 -19.87 51.49
N ASN A 30 14.11 -20.83 52.11
CA ASN A 30 13.26 -21.82 51.46
C ASN A 30 11.98 -21.08 50.98
N THR A 31 12.12 -20.23 49.99
CA THR A 31 10.99 -19.55 49.33
C THR A 31 10.58 -20.43 48.17
N SER A 32 9.47 -21.14 48.35
CA SER A 32 8.72 -21.66 47.20
C SER A 32 8.31 -20.46 46.34
N VAL A 33 9.02 -20.21 45.27
CA VAL A 33 8.67 -19.18 44.28
C VAL A 33 7.39 -19.65 43.60
N ALA A 34 6.25 -19.11 44.06
CA ALA A 34 4.97 -19.39 43.41
C ALA A 34 4.86 -18.55 42.12
N PHE A 35 4.96 -19.19 40.98
CA PHE A 35 4.70 -18.53 39.70
C PHE A 35 3.21 -18.43 39.46
N ASP A 36 2.68 -17.23 39.38
CA ASP A 36 1.26 -16.97 39.08
C ASP A 36 0.97 -17.02 37.56
N LEU A 37 1.98 -16.84 36.72
CA LEU A 37 1.94 -16.89 35.25
C LEU A 37 3.11 -17.74 34.73
N PRO A 38 2.97 -18.34 33.52
CA PRO A 38 4.08 -18.99 32.87
C PRO A 38 5.24 -18.00 32.67
N PRO A 39 6.49 -18.37 33.00
CA PRO A 39 7.66 -17.54 32.78
C PRO A 39 7.90 -17.30 31.29
N LEU A 40 8.44 -16.13 30.95
CA LEU A 40 8.81 -15.78 29.61
C LEU A 40 10.14 -16.43 29.22
N PRO A 41 10.32 -16.86 27.97
CA PRO A 41 11.58 -17.40 27.50
C PRO A 41 12.64 -16.29 27.44
N THR A 42 13.91 -16.67 27.61
CA THR A 42 15.03 -15.77 27.31
C THR A 42 15.22 -15.63 25.81
N TYR A 43 15.76 -14.50 25.37
CA TYR A 43 16.03 -14.27 23.96
C TYR A 43 17.43 -13.66 23.77
N THR A 44 17.98 -13.83 22.54
CA THR A 44 19.22 -13.20 22.12
C THR A 44 18.97 -12.46 20.82
N LEU A 45 19.30 -11.18 20.80
CA LEU A 45 19.16 -10.37 19.60
C LEU A 45 20.33 -10.59 18.66
N THR A 46 20.03 -10.85 17.40
CA THR A 46 20.99 -10.90 16.29
C THR A 46 20.56 -9.97 15.19
N ALA A 47 21.50 -9.47 14.41
CA ALA A 47 21.19 -8.65 13.22
C ALA A 47 20.31 -9.48 12.26
N ARG A 48 19.32 -8.84 11.68
CA ARG A 48 18.42 -9.48 10.70
C ARG A 48 19.16 -9.72 9.38
N GLU A 49 19.14 -10.94 8.87
CA GLU A 49 19.68 -11.24 7.55
C GLU A 49 18.87 -10.54 6.45
N HIS A 50 19.59 -10.00 5.46
CA HIS A 50 18.96 -9.32 4.31
C HIS A 50 18.24 -10.31 3.41
N LEU A 51 17.11 -9.88 2.81
CA LEU A 51 16.34 -10.69 1.86
C LEU A 51 17.13 -11.01 0.58
N LEU A 52 17.93 -10.05 0.12
CA LEU A 52 18.77 -10.16 -1.06
C LEU A 52 20.20 -9.70 -0.72
N ALA A 53 21.07 -10.62 -0.29
CA ALA A 53 22.46 -10.28 -0.06
C ALA A 53 23.16 -9.90 -1.37
N PRO A 54 23.99 -8.87 -1.42
CA PRO A 54 24.43 -7.99 -0.32
C PRO A 54 23.56 -6.72 -0.10
N LEU A 55 22.37 -6.63 -0.66
CA LEU A 55 21.53 -5.44 -0.63
C LEU A 55 20.78 -5.33 0.70
N PRO A 56 20.97 -4.26 1.51
CA PRO A 56 20.19 -4.04 2.73
C PRO A 56 18.68 -3.92 2.46
N ASP A 57 17.87 -4.46 3.36
CA ASP A 57 16.39 -4.41 3.25
C ASP A 57 15.87 -2.96 3.21
N SER A 58 16.54 -2.04 3.91
CA SER A 58 16.22 -0.61 3.86
C SER A 58 16.41 -0.01 2.46
N ILE A 59 17.46 -0.39 1.75
CA ILE A 59 17.66 0.02 0.35
C ILE A 59 16.61 -0.63 -0.56
N LEU A 60 16.34 -1.91 -0.35
CA LEU A 60 15.32 -2.63 -1.11
C LEU A 60 13.93 -1.98 -0.96
N THR A 61 13.62 -1.46 0.24
CA THR A 61 12.38 -0.70 0.52
C THR A 61 12.25 0.57 -0.33
N LEU A 62 13.35 1.20 -0.74
CA LEU A 62 13.33 2.36 -1.64
C LEU A 62 13.29 1.97 -3.13
N VAL A 63 13.91 0.85 -3.48
CA VAL A 63 14.07 0.42 -4.89
C VAL A 63 12.82 -0.29 -5.41
N LEU A 64 12.21 -1.15 -4.60
CA LEU A 64 11.04 -1.95 -5.03
C LEU A 64 9.84 -1.11 -5.50
N PRO A 65 9.44 -0.01 -4.84
CA PRO A 65 8.37 0.85 -5.33
C PRO A 65 8.68 1.44 -6.72
N VAL A 66 9.94 1.82 -6.98
CA VAL A 66 10.37 2.35 -8.29
C VAL A 66 10.28 1.27 -9.37
N ILE A 67 10.77 0.07 -9.09
CA ILE A 67 10.66 -1.08 -10.01
C ILE A 67 9.19 -1.42 -10.28
N ALA A 68 8.37 -1.48 -9.24
CA ALA A 68 6.94 -1.77 -9.35
C ALA A 68 6.20 -0.70 -10.15
N TYR A 69 6.51 0.58 -9.93
CA TYR A 69 5.95 1.69 -10.69
C TYR A 69 6.18 1.53 -12.19
N TRP A 70 7.44 1.40 -12.60
CA TRP A 70 7.77 1.29 -14.02
C TRP A 70 7.33 -0.05 -14.61
N GLY A 71 7.43 -1.15 -13.86
CA GLY A 71 6.96 -2.46 -14.29
C GLY A 71 5.46 -2.45 -14.63
N MET A 72 4.63 -2.02 -13.69
CA MET A 72 3.18 -1.89 -13.91
C MET A 72 2.84 -0.87 -15.00
N SER A 73 3.47 0.30 -14.95
CA SER A 73 3.24 1.34 -15.96
C SER A 73 3.56 0.88 -17.37
N MET A 74 4.63 0.11 -17.56
CA MET A 74 5.01 -0.40 -18.89
C MET A 74 4.07 -1.52 -19.35
N ILE A 75 3.52 -2.33 -18.45
CA ILE A 75 2.48 -3.31 -18.78
C ILE A 75 1.25 -2.58 -19.35
N TYR A 76 0.70 -1.60 -18.64
CA TYR A 76 -0.44 -0.83 -19.13
C TYR A 76 -0.12 -0.05 -20.40
N HIS A 77 1.08 0.53 -20.50
CA HIS A 77 1.52 1.20 -21.71
C HIS A 77 1.59 0.25 -22.92
N PHE A 78 2.08 -0.96 -22.71
CA PHE A 78 2.10 -2.01 -23.74
C PHE A 78 0.67 -2.37 -24.19
N LEU A 79 -0.26 -2.53 -23.26
CA LEU A 79 -1.67 -2.77 -23.59
C LEU A 79 -2.26 -1.60 -24.40
N ASP A 80 -1.94 -0.36 -24.00
CA ASP A 80 -2.45 0.85 -24.63
C ASP A 80 -1.95 1.01 -26.07
N VAL A 81 -0.65 0.88 -26.33
CA VAL A 81 -0.07 1.11 -27.66
C VAL A 81 -0.34 -0.01 -28.66
N ASN A 82 -0.68 -1.20 -28.17
CA ASN A 82 -1.03 -2.35 -29.01
C ASN A 82 -2.54 -2.58 -29.14
N ASP A 83 -3.37 -1.68 -28.60
CA ASP A 83 -4.83 -1.75 -28.64
C ASP A 83 -5.41 -3.03 -28.01
N TYR A 84 -4.78 -3.54 -26.94
CA TYR A 84 -5.36 -4.64 -26.17
C TYR A 84 -6.48 -4.15 -25.25
N PHE A 85 -7.54 -4.94 -25.13
CA PHE A 85 -8.67 -4.71 -24.22
C PHE A 85 -9.32 -3.32 -24.40
N VAL A 86 -9.51 -2.90 -25.64
CA VAL A 86 -10.07 -1.58 -26.01
C VAL A 86 -11.45 -1.35 -25.37
N GLU A 87 -12.22 -2.42 -25.19
CA GLU A 87 -13.56 -2.39 -24.56
C GLU A 87 -13.55 -1.96 -23.09
N TYR A 88 -12.42 -2.09 -22.40
CA TYR A 88 -12.25 -1.68 -21.00
C TYR A 88 -11.55 -0.34 -20.83
N ARG A 89 -11.15 0.33 -21.93
CA ARG A 89 -10.56 1.67 -21.86
C ARG A 89 -11.59 2.70 -21.44
N LEU A 90 -11.20 3.58 -20.54
CA LEU A 90 -12.00 4.73 -20.13
C LEU A 90 -12.03 5.79 -21.25
N HIS A 91 -10.94 5.97 -21.98
CA HIS A 91 -10.76 6.98 -23.01
C HIS A 91 -10.19 6.43 -24.32
N THR A 92 -10.47 7.14 -25.42
CA THR A 92 -9.92 6.81 -26.74
C THR A 92 -8.53 7.45 -26.95
N PRO A 93 -7.70 6.91 -27.86
CA PRO A 93 -6.43 7.55 -28.25
C PRO A 93 -6.59 8.99 -28.74
N ALA A 94 -7.72 9.34 -29.38
CA ALA A 94 -8.04 10.71 -29.79
C ALA A 94 -8.16 11.65 -28.56
N GLU A 95 -8.79 11.20 -27.48
CA GLU A 95 -8.89 11.98 -26.24
C GLU A 95 -7.52 12.17 -25.60
N VAL A 96 -6.68 11.12 -25.51
CA VAL A 96 -5.29 11.23 -25.01
C VAL A 96 -4.52 12.28 -25.82
N LEU A 97 -4.66 12.26 -27.15
CA LEU A 97 -3.93 13.17 -28.04
C LEU A 97 -4.43 14.63 -27.93
N LYS A 98 -5.75 14.85 -27.81
CA LYS A 98 -6.34 16.19 -27.93
C LYS A 98 -6.62 16.88 -26.61
N ARG A 99 -6.77 16.12 -25.52
CA ARG A 99 -7.17 16.67 -24.23
C ARG A 99 -6.01 16.87 -23.26
N ASN A 100 -4.97 16.02 -23.31
CA ASN A 100 -3.80 16.17 -22.47
C ASN A 100 -2.97 17.41 -22.91
N LYS A 101 -2.59 18.24 -21.94
CA LYS A 101 -1.84 19.48 -22.12
C LYS A 101 -0.37 19.36 -21.75
N VAL A 102 0.16 18.15 -21.88
CA VAL A 102 1.54 17.80 -21.55
C VAL A 102 2.02 16.69 -22.48
N THR A 103 3.29 16.74 -22.84
CA THR A 103 3.93 15.67 -23.62
C THR A 103 4.29 14.48 -22.74
N ARG A 104 4.32 13.28 -23.29
CA ARG A 104 4.75 12.08 -22.57
C ARG A 104 6.18 12.22 -22.02
N TRP A 105 7.06 12.92 -22.72
CA TRP A 105 8.43 13.17 -22.26
C TRP A 105 8.48 14.07 -21.00
N GLU A 106 7.69 15.15 -20.98
CA GLU A 106 7.57 16.01 -19.79
C GLU A 106 7.06 15.21 -18.58
N VAL A 107 6.09 14.31 -18.82
CA VAL A 107 5.58 13.43 -17.75
C VAL A 107 6.66 12.51 -17.22
N VAL A 108 7.38 11.81 -18.10
CA VAL A 108 8.48 10.91 -17.68
C VAL A 108 9.54 11.67 -16.89
N ARG A 109 9.97 12.84 -17.37
CA ARG A 109 10.96 13.69 -16.69
C ARG A 109 10.51 14.05 -15.27
N ASP A 110 9.28 14.52 -15.14
CA ASP A 110 8.75 14.99 -13.86
C ASP A 110 8.50 13.84 -12.89
N VAL A 111 8.08 12.68 -13.38
CA VAL A 111 7.96 11.44 -12.60
C VAL A 111 9.33 10.97 -12.09
N VAL A 112 10.36 10.96 -12.94
CA VAL A 112 11.73 10.61 -12.51
C VAL A 112 12.22 11.59 -11.45
N LEU A 113 11.99 12.90 -11.62
CA LEU A 113 12.33 13.91 -10.62
C LEU A 113 11.62 13.63 -9.28
N GLN A 114 10.33 13.30 -9.32
CA GLN A 114 9.56 12.94 -8.13
C GLN A 114 10.16 11.72 -7.43
N GLN A 115 10.48 10.67 -8.17
CA GLN A 115 11.09 9.45 -7.61
C GLN A 115 12.49 9.71 -7.01
N VAL A 116 13.28 10.60 -7.61
CA VAL A 116 14.57 11.02 -7.03
C VAL A 116 14.35 11.72 -5.68
N ILE A 117 13.37 12.64 -5.59
CA ILE A 117 13.05 13.34 -4.34
C ILE A 117 12.57 12.35 -3.27
N GLN A 118 11.69 11.42 -3.62
CA GLN A 118 11.20 10.37 -2.72
C GLN A 118 12.34 9.48 -2.21
N THR A 119 13.24 9.07 -3.11
CA THR A 119 14.38 8.24 -2.75
C THR A 119 15.35 8.96 -1.82
N LEU A 120 15.64 10.24 -2.10
CA LEU A 120 16.51 11.07 -1.23
C LEU A 120 15.89 11.26 0.17
N ALA A 121 14.58 11.52 0.23
CA ALA A 121 13.86 11.58 1.50
C ALA A 121 13.92 10.25 2.25
N GLY A 122 13.73 9.13 1.56
CA GLY A 122 13.87 7.79 2.12
C GLY A 122 15.28 7.50 2.65
N PHE A 123 16.32 7.90 1.94
CA PHE A 123 17.71 7.80 2.45
C PHE A 123 17.92 8.61 3.73
N ALA A 124 17.31 9.79 3.84
CA ALA A 124 17.36 10.57 5.07
C ALA A 124 16.71 9.84 6.24
N PHE A 125 15.62 9.12 6.01
CA PHE A 125 15.00 8.27 7.05
C PHE A 125 15.92 7.11 7.45
N ILE A 126 16.46 6.37 6.47
CA ILE A 126 17.36 5.22 6.73
C ILE A 126 18.57 5.63 7.55
N TYR A 127 19.11 6.84 7.33
CA TYR A 127 20.27 7.33 8.08
C TYR A 127 20.04 7.43 9.60
N PHE A 128 18.78 7.66 10.01
CA PHE A 128 18.39 7.77 11.41
C PHE A 128 17.73 6.50 11.94
N ASP A 129 17.55 5.47 11.12
CA ASP A 129 16.92 4.23 11.51
C ASP A 129 17.92 3.31 12.22
N ALA A 130 17.42 2.55 13.21
CA ALA A 130 18.24 1.58 13.92
C ALA A 130 18.30 0.27 13.11
N GLU A 131 19.41 -0.45 13.24
CA GLU A 131 19.55 -1.77 12.65
C GLU A 131 18.47 -2.73 13.20
N GLU A 132 17.73 -3.37 12.30
CA GLU A 132 16.71 -4.33 12.69
C GLU A 132 17.36 -5.62 13.25
N THR A 133 16.83 -6.04 14.37
CA THR A 133 17.25 -7.29 15.04
C THR A 133 16.13 -8.32 15.04
N VAL A 134 16.51 -9.58 15.13
CA VAL A 134 15.63 -10.76 15.27
C VAL A 134 16.02 -11.57 16.50
N GLY A 135 15.21 -12.56 16.84
CA GLY A 135 15.45 -13.48 17.96
C GLY A 135 14.60 -13.20 19.20
N ARG A 136 13.67 -12.23 19.11
CA ARG A 136 12.74 -11.89 20.17
C ARG A 136 11.32 -12.44 19.94
N GLU A 137 11.07 -13.05 18.81
CA GLU A 137 9.74 -13.42 18.35
C GLU A 137 9.03 -14.39 19.33
N GLU A 138 9.75 -15.40 19.83
CA GLU A 138 9.21 -16.36 20.81
C GLU A 138 8.84 -15.67 22.14
N TYR A 139 9.68 -14.73 22.58
CA TYR A 139 9.40 -13.92 23.77
C TYR A 139 8.13 -13.08 23.56
N ASP A 140 8.00 -12.40 22.42
CA ASP A 140 6.85 -11.55 22.13
C ASP A 140 5.55 -12.37 21.99
N VAL A 141 5.61 -13.56 21.39
CA VAL A 141 4.48 -14.51 21.36
C VAL A 141 4.13 -14.95 22.78
N ALA A 142 5.12 -15.27 23.64
CA ALA A 142 4.88 -15.63 25.02
C ALA A 142 4.25 -14.48 25.82
N VAL A 143 4.64 -13.22 25.57
CA VAL A 143 3.99 -12.04 26.17
C VAL A 143 2.52 -11.95 25.76
N TRP A 144 2.17 -12.23 24.52
CA TRP A 144 0.76 -12.30 24.10
C TRP A 144 0.02 -13.47 24.77
N ALA A 145 0.66 -14.63 24.92
CA ALA A 145 0.08 -15.77 25.64
C ALA A 145 -0.15 -15.44 27.12
N GLN A 146 0.77 -14.71 27.79
CA GLN A 146 0.53 -14.20 29.13
C GLN A 146 -0.67 -13.25 29.20
N ARG A 147 -0.80 -12.34 28.24
CA ARG A 147 -1.95 -11.42 28.15
C ARG A 147 -3.27 -12.19 28.00
N LEU A 148 -3.28 -13.24 27.17
CA LEU A 148 -4.44 -14.14 27.06
C LEU A 148 -4.74 -14.85 28.38
N ARG A 149 -3.73 -15.35 29.08
CA ARG A 149 -3.88 -15.98 30.41
C ARG A 149 -4.45 -15.00 31.42
N ILE A 150 -3.99 -13.75 31.42
CA ILE A 150 -4.52 -12.68 32.30
C ILE A 150 -5.98 -12.36 31.91
N ALA A 151 -6.31 -12.29 30.64
CA ALA A 151 -7.69 -12.04 30.19
C ALA A 151 -8.64 -13.16 30.63
N GLN A 152 -8.20 -14.42 30.65
CA GLN A 152 -8.99 -15.54 31.12
C GLN A 152 -9.37 -15.40 32.62
N LYS A 153 -8.56 -14.71 33.44
CA LYS A 153 -8.89 -14.46 34.87
C LYS A 153 -10.21 -13.69 35.03
N ALA A 154 -10.64 -12.94 34.03
CA ALA A 154 -11.92 -12.23 34.07
C ALA A 154 -13.14 -13.12 33.71
N VAL A 155 -12.93 -14.29 33.10
CA VAL A 155 -14.03 -15.15 32.60
C VAL A 155 -15.00 -15.57 33.70
N PRO A 156 -14.56 -16.05 34.90
CA PRO A 156 -15.49 -16.41 35.98
C PRO A 156 -16.36 -15.25 36.41
N SER A 157 -15.77 -14.05 36.56
CA SER A 157 -16.52 -12.85 36.96
C SER A 157 -17.53 -12.41 35.91
N LEU A 158 -17.16 -12.45 34.60
CA LEU A 158 -18.07 -12.11 33.51
C LEU A 158 -19.23 -13.09 33.41
N LEU A 159 -19.00 -14.38 33.58
CA LEU A 159 -20.05 -15.40 33.63
C LEU A 159 -20.98 -15.24 34.83
N ALA A 160 -20.44 -14.86 35.98
CA ALA A 160 -21.25 -14.57 37.16
C ALA A 160 -22.23 -13.40 36.95
N LEU A 161 -21.89 -12.39 36.14
CA LEU A 161 -22.79 -11.27 35.80
C LEU A 161 -24.05 -11.72 35.05
N VAL A 162 -23.98 -12.84 34.31
CA VAL A 162 -25.13 -13.44 33.62
C VAL A 162 -25.71 -14.66 34.36
N GLY A 163 -25.35 -14.81 35.64
CA GLY A 163 -25.88 -15.86 36.51
C GLY A 163 -25.30 -17.26 36.29
N VAL A 164 -24.18 -17.38 35.57
CA VAL A 164 -23.52 -18.66 35.30
C VAL A 164 -22.39 -18.91 36.28
N ASP A 165 -22.46 -20.05 37.01
CA ASP A 165 -21.37 -20.53 37.88
C ASP A 165 -20.27 -21.17 37.00
N ALA A 166 -19.24 -20.40 36.69
CA ALA A 166 -18.10 -20.81 35.88
C ALA A 166 -17.33 -22.01 36.48
N ILE A 167 -17.22 -22.09 37.79
CA ILE A 167 -16.50 -23.18 38.46
C ILE A 167 -17.26 -24.49 38.33
N ARG A 168 -18.57 -24.47 38.57
CA ARG A 168 -19.43 -25.63 38.40
C ARG A 168 -19.48 -26.11 36.97
N LEU A 169 -19.64 -25.17 36.03
CA LEU A 169 -19.61 -25.45 34.58
C LEU A 169 -18.24 -26.03 34.17
N GLY A 170 -17.15 -25.46 34.62
CA GLY A 170 -15.79 -25.93 34.34
C GLY A 170 -15.55 -27.36 34.80
N LYS A 171 -16.03 -27.72 35.99
CA LYS A 171 -15.97 -29.10 36.50
C LYS A 171 -16.75 -30.09 35.61
N SER A 172 -17.94 -29.73 35.20
CA SER A 172 -18.77 -30.56 34.30
C SER A 172 -18.11 -30.76 32.94
N VAL A 173 -17.57 -29.66 32.35
CA VAL A 173 -16.87 -29.65 31.07
C VAL A 173 -15.60 -30.47 31.13
N SER A 174 -14.85 -30.41 32.25
CA SER A 174 -13.63 -31.22 32.47
C SER A 174 -13.96 -32.72 32.53
N GLN A 175 -15.05 -33.08 33.21
CA GLN A 175 -15.52 -34.48 33.27
C GLN A 175 -15.93 -35.02 31.91
N SER A 176 -16.36 -34.16 31.00
CA SER A 176 -16.67 -34.52 29.61
C SER A 176 -15.43 -34.54 28.70
N GLY A 177 -14.22 -34.40 29.23
CA GLY A 177 -12.97 -34.50 28.50
C GLY A 177 -12.47 -33.18 27.87
N TYR A 178 -13.20 -32.08 28.00
CA TYR A 178 -12.81 -30.78 27.46
C TYR A 178 -11.96 -29.97 28.45
N THR A 179 -10.79 -30.48 28.79
CA THR A 179 -9.90 -29.92 29.82
C THR A 179 -9.43 -28.48 29.55
N MET A 180 -9.19 -28.15 28.28
CA MET A 180 -8.78 -26.80 27.85
C MET A 180 -9.88 -25.77 28.12
N LEU A 181 -11.12 -26.10 27.72
CA LEU A 181 -12.26 -25.23 27.98
C LEU A 181 -12.53 -25.09 29.50
N ALA A 182 -12.38 -26.17 30.25
CA ALA A 182 -12.48 -26.14 31.70
C ALA A 182 -11.44 -25.19 32.33
N GLY A 183 -10.22 -25.15 31.80
CA GLY A 183 -9.16 -24.23 32.23
C GLY A 183 -9.53 -22.76 31.97
N VAL A 184 -10.09 -22.44 30.81
CA VAL A 184 -10.60 -21.08 30.47
C VAL A 184 -11.70 -20.68 31.47
N LEU A 185 -12.67 -21.56 31.70
CA LEU A 185 -13.78 -21.34 32.66
C LEU A 185 -13.28 -21.20 34.11
N ALA A 186 -12.14 -21.81 34.42
CA ALA A 186 -11.48 -21.69 35.72
C ALA A 186 -10.53 -20.46 35.80
N GLY A 187 -10.66 -19.48 34.89
CA GLY A 187 -9.85 -18.27 34.92
C GLY A 187 -8.41 -18.45 34.48
N GLY A 188 -8.15 -19.41 33.59
CA GLY A 188 -6.80 -19.69 33.07
C GLY A 188 -5.99 -20.65 33.94
N SER A 189 -6.65 -21.41 34.82
CA SER A 189 -6.03 -22.46 35.61
C SER A 189 -5.98 -23.78 34.85
N TYR A 190 -4.78 -24.29 34.60
CA TYR A 190 -4.52 -25.54 33.87
C TYR A 190 -3.67 -26.47 34.74
N PRO A 191 -4.27 -27.16 35.72
CA PRO A 191 -3.54 -28.10 36.55
C PRO A 191 -2.87 -29.20 35.70
N GLY A 192 -1.58 -29.43 35.88
CA GLY A 192 -0.82 -30.39 35.10
C GLY A 192 -0.18 -29.86 33.82
N VAL A 193 -0.45 -28.61 33.42
CA VAL A 193 0.31 -27.92 32.33
C VAL A 193 1.45 -27.13 33.01
N THR A 194 2.59 -27.81 33.20
CA THR A 194 3.75 -27.28 33.95
C THR A 194 5.04 -27.47 33.14
N GLN A 195 6.06 -26.69 33.50
CA GLN A 195 7.41 -26.79 32.94
C GLN A 195 8.45 -26.69 34.08
N SER A 196 9.58 -27.35 33.92
CA SER A 196 10.75 -27.18 34.77
C SER A 196 11.54 -25.96 34.33
N ILE A 197 11.94 -25.15 35.26
CA ILE A 197 12.81 -23.98 35.03
C ILE A 197 13.97 -24.01 36.02
N PHE A 198 15.10 -23.44 35.62
CA PHE A 198 16.22 -23.22 36.52
C PHE A 198 16.16 -21.80 37.09
N LEU A 199 16.22 -21.69 38.41
CA LEU A 199 16.33 -20.39 39.07
C LEU A 199 17.78 -19.89 39.00
N ASP A 200 18.00 -18.60 39.29
CA ASP A 200 19.33 -17.97 39.25
C ASP A 200 20.34 -18.63 40.16
N ASN A 201 19.88 -19.32 41.22
CA ASN A 201 20.71 -20.09 42.14
C ASN A 201 21.02 -21.51 41.63
N GLY A 202 20.60 -21.88 40.43
CA GLY A 202 20.79 -23.20 39.84
C GLY A 202 19.79 -24.26 40.32
N ALA A 203 18.84 -23.94 41.22
CA ALA A 203 17.82 -24.89 41.67
C ALA A 203 16.74 -25.06 40.58
N GLU A 204 16.28 -26.31 40.42
CA GLU A 204 15.14 -26.62 39.56
C GLU A 204 13.83 -26.30 40.27
N ALA A 205 12.92 -25.60 39.58
CA ALA A 205 11.60 -25.27 40.08
C ALA A 205 10.54 -25.64 39.03
N VAL A 206 9.34 -25.98 39.49
CA VAL A 206 8.19 -26.24 38.62
C VAL A 206 7.36 -24.97 38.48
N ALA A 207 7.17 -24.52 37.27
CA ALA A 207 6.35 -23.35 36.92
C ALA A 207 5.17 -23.76 36.05
N PRO A 208 4.07 -22.96 36.01
CA PRO A 208 3.03 -23.14 34.98
C PRO A 208 3.64 -23.03 33.59
N ALA A 209 3.07 -23.76 32.60
CA ALA A 209 3.39 -23.64 31.20
C ALA A 209 2.21 -23.05 30.42
N PHE A 210 2.48 -22.54 29.24
CA PHE A 210 1.44 -22.16 28.27
C PHE A 210 0.81 -23.42 27.68
N THR A 211 -0.49 -23.35 27.43
CA THR A 211 -1.17 -24.36 26.65
C THR A 211 -0.94 -24.14 25.14
N ASN A 212 -1.02 -25.20 24.34
CA ASN A 212 -0.81 -25.12 22.89
C ASN A 212 -1.78 -24.13 22.21
N TRP A 213 -3.04 -24.06 22.66
CA TRP A 213 -4.00 -23.13 22.07
C TRP A 213 -3.67 -21.66 22.42
N GLU A 214 -3.16 -21.37 23.62
CA GLU A 214 -2.71 -20.01 23.98
C GLU A 214 -1.55 -19.57 23.10
N LEU A 215 -0.57 -20.44 22.90
CA LEU A 215 0.55 -20.15 22.00
C LEU A 215 0.10 -20.00 20.54
N ALA A 216 -0.84 -20.83 20.07
CA ALA A 216 -1.39 -20.73 18.73
C ALA A 216 -2.14 -19.39 18.51
N VAL A 217 -3.01 -19.01 19.46
CA VAL A 217 -3.72 -17.72 19.37
C VAL A 217 -2.77 -16.55 19.52
N ALA A 218 -1.81 -16.62 20.44
CA ALA A 218 -0.79 -15.60 20.62
C ALA A 218 0.08 -15.44 19.36
N GLY A 219 0.48 -16.56 18.74
CA GLY A 219 1.19 -16.57 17.46
C GLY A 219 0.36 -15.94 16.33
N PHE A 220 -0.93 -16.27 16.25
CA PHE A 220 -1.82 -15.62 15.29
C PHE A 220 -1.94 -14.10 15.53
N ILE A 221 -2.06 -13.67 16.78
CA ILE A 221 -2.10 -12.24 17.12
C ILE A 221 -0.81 -11.55 16.69
N TYR A 222 0.34 -12.12 17.03
CA TYR A 222 1.65 -11.54 16.75
C TYR A 222 1.96 -11.47 15.24
N TRP A 223 1.78 -12.60 14.53
CA TRP A 223 2.20 -12.73 13.15
C TRP A 223 1.19 -12.21 12.11
N TYR A 224 -0.10 -12.15 12.44
CA TYR A 224 -1.15 -11.79 11.49
C TYR A 224 -2.02 -10.63 11.96
N PHE A 225 -2.58 -10.70 13.17
CA PHE A 225 -3.55 -9.70 13.61
C PHE A 225 -2.92 -8.33 13.83
N VAL A 226 -1.80 -8.24 14.54
CA VAL A 226 -1.09 -6.97 14.78
C VAL A 226 -0.57 -6.37 13.46
N PRO A 227 0.14 -7.11 12.58
CA PRO A 227 0.51 -6.61 11.26
C PRO A 227 -0.67 -6.11 10.42
N THR A 228 -1.80 -6.85 10.42
CA THR A 228 -3.01 -6.41 9.70
C THR A 228 -3.51 -5.06 10.23
N LEU A 229 -3.58 -4.88 11.54
CA LEU A 229 -3.96 -3.61 12.15
C LEU A 229 -2.98 -2.48 11.81
N GLN A 230 -1.68 -2.76 11.74
CA GLN A 230 -0.66 -1.79 11.33
C GLN A 230 -0.88 -1.34 9.89
N PHE A 231 -1.13 -2.28 8.96
CA PHE A 231 -1.46 -1.95 7.56
C PHE A 231 -2.75 -1.14 7.45
N LEU A 232 -3.81 -1.54 8.13
CA LEU A 232 -5.09 -0.81 8.11
C LEU A 232 -4.95 0.60 8.70
N LEU A 233 -4.16 0.76 9.75
CA LEU A 233 -3.87 2.06 10.35
C LEU A 233 -3.10 2.95 9.37
N ALA A 234 -2.04 2.41 8.74
CA ALA A 234 -1.25 3.15 7.76
C ALA A 234 -2.09 3.59 6.56
N ILE A 235 -2.91 2.69 5.99
CA ILE A 235 -3.86 3.00 4.91
C ILE A 235 -4.81 4.13 5.34
N SER A 236 -5.39 4.04 6.54
CA SER A 236 -6.32 5.05 7.05
C SER A 236 -5.66 6.41 7.23
N ILE A 237 -4.40 6.43 7.66
CA ILE A 237 -3.62 7.66 7.79
C ILE A 237 -3.34 8.26 6.41
N VAL A 238 -2.90 7.45 5.44
CA VAL A 238 -2.58 7.91 4.09
C VAL A 238 -3.82 8.45 3.39
N ASP A 239 -4.93 7.71 3.40
CA ASP A 239 -6.20 8.15 2.79
C ASP A 239 -6.71 9.46 3.44
N THR A 240 -6.60 9.57 4.77
CA THR A 240 -6.99 10.79 5.48
C THR A 240 -6.09 11.97 5.10
N TRP A 241 -4.77 11.76 5.13
CA TRP A 241 -3.79 12.78 4.79
C TRP A 241 -3.96 13.28 3.36
N GLN A 242 -4.04 12.35 2.41
CA GLN A 242 -4.20 12.70 0.99
C GLN A 242 -5.54 13.37 0.73
N TYR A 243 -6.64 12.87 1.27
CA TYR A 243 -7.95 13.49 1.08
C TYR A 243 -7.99 14.96 1.50
N PHE A 244 -7.57 15.28 2.72
CA PHE A 244 -7.67 16.66 3.23
C PHE A 244 -6.71 17.59 2.52
N LEU A 245 -5.50 17.16 2.23
CA LEU A 245 -4.51 17.98 1.54
C LEU A 245 -4.90 18.19 0.06
N HIS A 246 -5.31 17.15 -0.63
CA HIS A 246 -5.79 17.19 -2.01
C HIS A 246 -7.03 18.08 -2.16
N ARG A 247 -8.01 17.90 -1.28
CA ARG A 247 -9.19 18.79 -1.21
C ARG A 247 -8.81 20.24 -0.96
N ALA A 248 -7.87 20.51 -0.05
CA ALA A 248 -7.39 21.86 0.21
C ALA A 248 -6.74 22.50 -1.04
N MET A 249 -5.97 21.72 -1.82
CA MET A 249 -5.38 22.16 -3.08
C MET A 249 -6.45 22.54 -4.10
N HIS A 250 -7.58 21.84 -4.15
CA HIS A 250 -8.69 22.20 -5.06
C HIS A 250 -9.56 23.37 -4.60
N LEU A 251 -9.71 23.55 -3.29
CA LEU A 251 -10.54 24.63 -2.75
C LEU A 251 -9.79 25.97 -2.67
N ASN A 252 -8.48 25.94 -2.54
CA ASN A 252 -7.65 27.15 -2.48
C ASN A 252 -7.03 27.42 -3.86
N ARG A 253 -7.41 28.54 -4.49
CA ARG A 253 -6.91 28.90 -5.83
C ARG A 253 -5.39 29.01 -5.90
N TRP A 254 -4.74 29.53 -4.87
CA TRP A 254 -3.28 29.67 -4.86
C TRP A 254 -2.61 28.30 -4.82
N LEU A 255 -3.05 27.40 -3.93
CA LEU A 255 -2.55 26.03 -3.85
C LEU A 255 -2.75 25.29 -5.16
N TYR A 256 -3.94 25.42 -5.76
CA TYR A 256 -4.25 24.79 -7.04
C TYR A 256 -3.31 25.24 -8.15
N VAL A 257 -3.22 26.56 -8.37
CA VAL A 257 -2.44 27.11 -9.48
C VAL A 257 -0.95 26.86 -9.30
N THR A 258 -0.45 26.94 -8.06
CA THR A 258 0.98 26.81 -7.76
C THR A 258 1.44 25.36 -7.81
N PHE A 259 0.69 24.45 -7.21
CA PHE A 259 1.16 23.07 -7.00
C PHE A 259 0.37 22.04 -7.80
N HIS A 260 -0.96 22.05 -7.75
CA HIS A 260 -1.81 20.96 -8.19
C HIS A 260 -2.25 21.02 -9.66
N SER A 261 -2.30 22.20 -10.28
CA SER A 261 -2.72 22.37 -11.67
C SER A 261 -1.83 21.61 -12.66
N ARG A 262 -0.58 21.28 -12.30
CA ARG A 262 0.33 20.48 -13.11
C ARG A 262 -0.22 19.07 -13.29
N HIS A 263 -0.63 18.41 -12.21
CA HIS A 263 -1.25 17.08 -12.23
C HIS A 263 -2.47 17.05 -13.17
N HIS A 264 -3.33 18.04 -13.11
CA HIS A 264 -4.52 18.17 -13.96
C HIS A 264 -4.27 18.59 -15.43
N ARG A 265 -3.01 18.72 -15.87
CA ARG A 265 -2.69 18.77 -17.30
C ARG A 265 -2.90 17.43 -17.99
N LEU A 266 -2.93 16.34 -17.22
CA LEU A 266 -3.37 15.01 -17.65
C LEU A 266 -4.89 14.88 -17.45
N TYR A 267 -5.68 15.39 -18.38
CA TYR A 267 -7.13 15.22 -18.38
C TYR A 267 -7.56 13.78 -18.69
N VAL A 268 -6.70 13.05 -19.32
CA VAL A 268 -6.84 11.63 -19.63
C VAL A 268 -5.65 10.93 -19.01
N PRO A 269 -5.81 10.41 -17.79
CA PRO A 269 -4.74 9.71 -17.09
C PRO A 269 -4.26 8.48 -17.86
N TYR A 270 -3.00 8.14 -17.66
CA TYR A 270 -2.39 6.90 -18.08
C TYR A 270 -1.34 6.46 -17.04
N ALA A 271 -1.09 5.17 -16.93
CA ALA A 271 -0.37 4.54 -15.83
C ALA A 271 0.95 5.24 -15.43
N PHE A 272 1.86 5.52 -16.37
CA PHE A 272 3.14 6.19 -16.04
C PHE A 272 3.00 7.70 -15.80
N GLY A 273 1.79 8.24 -15.81
CA GLY A 273 1.48 9.60 -15.38
C GLY A 273 1.04 9.70 -13.92
N ALA A 274 0.92 8.59 -13.21
CA ALA A 274 0.39 8.53 -11.85
C ALA A 274 1.14 9.43 -10.84
N LEU A 275 2.44 9.58 -10.98
CA LEU A 275 3.28 10.48 -10.16
C LEU A 275 3.66 11.78 -10.89
N TYR A 276 2.90 12.18 -11.91
CA TYR A 276 3.11 13.45 -12.59
C TYR A 276 2.55 14.60 -11.75
N ASN A 277 3.35 15.09 -10.83
CA ASN A 277 3.00 16.12 -9.85
C ASN A 277 3.99 17.29 -9.89
N HIS A 278 3.62 18.40 -9.26
CA HIS A 278 4.61 19.39 -8.84
C HIS A 278 5.49 18.77 -7.73
N PRO A 279 6.83 18.98 -7.70
CA PRO A 279 7.70 18.34 -6.71
C PRO A 279 7.27 18.52 -5.25
N VAL A 280 6.77 19.68 -4.88
CA VAL A 280 6.25 19.95 -3.52
C VAL A 280 4.97 19.19 -3.25
N GLU A 281 4.08 19.12 -4.23
CA GLU A 281 2.84 18.35 -4.13
C GLU A 281 3.14 16.86 -3.93
N GLY A 282 3.92 16.27 -4.83
CA GLY A 282 4.25 14.86 -4.73
C GLY A 282 5.03 14.51 -3.46
N PHE A 283 5.91 15.41 -2.97
CA PHE A 283 6.53 15.22 -1.67
C PHE A 283 5.49 15.20 -0.54
N LEU A 284 4.58 16.17 -0.52
CA LEU A 284 3.59 16.30 0.56
C LEU A 284 2.53 15.19 0.52
N LEU A 285 1.97 14.91 -0.66
CA LEU A 285 0.91 13.89 -0.79
C LEU A 285 1.47 12.48 -0.63
N ASP A 286 2.47 12.13 -1.43
CA ASP A 286 2.93 10.74 -1.53
C ASP A 286 4.00 10.44 -0.46
N THR A 287 5.09 11.22 -0.41
CA THR A 287 6.24 10.89 0.45
C THR A 287 5.94 11.14 1.92
N ALA A 288 5.44 12.32 2.27
CA ALA A 288 5.16 12.67 3.66
C ALA A 288 3.98 11.86 4.21
N GLY A 289 2.91 11.69 3.43
CA GLY A 289 1.74 10.91 3.83
C GLY A 289 2.07 9.45 4.13
N THR A 290 2.78 8.78 3.23
CA THR A 290 3.19 7.38 3.44
C THR A 290 4.23 7.24 4.56
N GLY A 291 5.16 8.21 4.69
CA GLY A 291 6.13 8.25 5.78
C GLY A 291 5.47 8.39 7.16
N ILE A 292 4.47 9.26 7.30
CA ILE A 292 3.68 9.40 8.53
C ILE A 292 2.92 8.10 8.81
N GLY A 293 2.30 7.50 7.79
CA GLY A 293 1.61 6.22 7.91
C GLY A 293 2.53 5.11 8.43
N PHE A 294 3.73 5.01 7.88
CA PHE A 294 4.77 4.07 8.33
C PHE A 294 5.17 4.30 9.80
N LEU A 295 5.54 5.53 10.15
CA LEU A 295 6.02 5.86 11.50
C LEU A 295 4.96 5.63 12.58
N VAL A 296 3.73 6.08 12.33
CA VAL A 296 2.63 5.99 13.32
C VAL A 296 2.13 4.55 13.47
N SER A 297 2.13 3.76 12.41
CA SER A 297 1.71 2.35 12.49
C SER A 297 2.75 1.45 13.15
N GLY A 298 4.00 1.89 13.26
CA GLY A 298 5.09 1.09 13.85
C GLY A 298 5.42 -0.16 13.04
N MET A 299 5.32 -0.08 11.72
CA MET A 299 5.70 -1.16 10.82
C MET A 299 7.20 -1.42 10.87
N THR A 300 7.60 -2.68 10.66
CA THR A 300 9.00 -3.04 10.38
C THR A 300 9.40 -2.61 8.98
N THR A 301 10.70 -2.56 8.68
CA THR A 301 11.21 -2.23 7.34
C THR A 301 10.64 -3.15 6.26
N ARG A 302 10.50 -4.47 6.54
CA ARG A 302 9.90 -5.41 5.59
C ARG A 302 8.40 -5.19 5.38
N GLN A 303 7.67 -4.82 6.42
CA GLN A 303 6.26 -4.42 6.28
C GLN A 303 6.14 -3.12 5.47
N ALA A 304 6.99 -2.14 5.73
CA ALA A 304 7.06 -0.89 4.97
C ALA A 304 7.40 -1.13 3.49
N MET A 305 8.31 -2.05 3.20
CA MET A 305 8.65 -2.47 1.84
C MET A 305 7.40 -2.92 1.06
N TRP A 306 6.58 -3.79 1.65
CA TRP A 306 5.32 -4.21 1.06
C TRP A 306 4.31 -3.08 0.98
N PHE A 307 4.17 -2.29 2.03
CA PHE A 307 3.23 -1.17 2.08
C PHE A 307 3.51 -0.14 0.98
N PHE A 308 4.75 0.33 0.85
CA PHE A 308 5.13 1.30 -0.17
C PHE A 308 5.00 0.75 -1.59
N THR A 309 5.41 -0.50 -1.79
CA THR A 309 5.29 -1.16 -3.09
C THR A 309 3.83 -1.32 -3.52
N MET A 310 2.96 -1.81 -2.62
CA MET A 310 1.53 -1.98 -2.91
C MET A 310 0.81 -0.64 -3.08
N SER A 311 1.15 0.38 -2.28
CA SER A 311 0.63 1.74 -2.46
C SER A 311 1.00 2.30 -3.83
N THR A 312 2.24 2.08 -4.28
CA THR A 312 2.71 2.49 -5.61
C THR A 312 1.95 1.77 -6.73
N ILE A 313 1.81 0.44 -6.63
CA ILE A 313 1.03 -0.35 -7.60
C ILE A 313 -0.40 0.17 -7.66
N LYS A 314 -1.03 0.44 -6.51
CA LYS A 314 -2.39 0.98 -6.43
C LYS A 314 -2.50 2.36 -7.09
N THR A 315 -1.56 3.27 -6.85
CA THR A 315 -1.53 4.60 -7.47
C THR A 315 -1.40 4.51 -9.00
N VAL A 316 -0.57 3.58 -9.50
CA VAL A 316 -0.45 3.32 -10.96
C VAL A 316 -1.75 2.76 -11.52
N ASP A 317 -2.39 1.85 -10.81
CA ASP A 317 -3.67 1.25 -11.20
C ASP A 317 -4.80 2.28 -11.28
N ASP A 318 -4.89 3.20 -10.32
CA ASP A 318 -5.89 4.29 -10.33
C ASP A 318 -5.73 5.24 -11.54
N HIS A 319 -4.55 5.29 -12.14
CA HIS A 319 -4.27 6.11 -13.31
C HIS A 319 -4.13 5.30 -14.61
N CYS A 320 -4.37 3.99 -14.59
CA CYS A 320 -4.06 3.11 -15.72
C CYS A 320 -4.88 3.39 -16.99
N GLY A 321 -6.05 4.05 -16.86
CA GLY A 321 -6.96 4.34 -17.98
C GLY A 321 -7.84 3.15 -18.38
N TYR A 322 -7.86 2.07 -17.61
CA TYR A 322 -8.66 0.88 -17.83
C TYR A 322 -9.56 0.57 -16.62
N ALA A 323 -10.75 0.01 -16.88
CA ALA A 323 -11.67 -0.50 -15.89
C ALA A 323 -11.86 -2.00 -16.08
N PHE A 324 -10.89 -2.80 -15.65
CA PHE A 324 -10.94 -4.25 -15.80
C PHE A 324 -11.89 -4.87 -14.77
N PRO A 325 -12.88 -5.70 -15.19
CA PRO A 325 -13.80 -6.36 -14.28
C PRO A 325 -13.18 -7.47 -13.43
N TRP A 326 -11.96 -7.90 -13.75
CA TRP A 326 -11.21 -8.93 -13.03
C TRP A 326 -10.03 -8.38 -12.22
N ASP A 327 -9.79 -7.07 -12.21
CA ASP A 327 -8.69 -6.48 -11.47
C ASP A 327 -9.04 -6.42 -9.96
N PRO A 328 -8.31 -7.17 -9.12
CA PRO A 328 -8.62 -7.20 -7.69
C PRO A 328 -8.42 -5.83 -7.02
N LEU A 329 -7.46 -5.02 -7.46
CA LEU A 329 -7.21 -3.70 -6.86
C LEU A 329 -8.36 -2.72 -7.10
N GLN A 330 -9.07 -2.85 -8.21
CA GLN A 330 -10.22 -2.02 -8.54
C GLN A 330 -11.51 -2.48 -7.85
N HIS A 331 -11.50 -3.66 -7.18
CA HIS A 331 -12.64 -4.22 -6.47
C HIS A 331 -12.48 -4.24 -4.96
N PHE A 332 -11.27 -4.55 -4.44
CA PHE A 332 -11.02 -4.59 -3.00
C PHE A 332 -10.93 -3.21 -2.37
N THR A 333 -10.52 -2.20 -3.13
CA THR A 333 -10.52 -0.81 -2.72
C THR A 333 -11.67 -0.07 -3.37
N SER A 334 -12.27 0.88 -2.67
CA SER A 334 -13.41 1.63 -3.24
C SER A 334 -12.99 2.77 -4.16
N ASN A 335 -11.74 3.24 -4.10
CA ASN A 335 -11.15 4.05 -5.15
C ASN A 335 -10.68 3.13 -6.29
N ASN A 336 -10.84 3.57 -7.53
CA ASN A 336 -10.42 2.84 -8.73
C ASN A 336 -10.21 3.80 -9.91
N ALA A 337 -9.68 3.30 -11.02
CA ALA A 337 -9.36 4.10 -12.18
C ALA A 337 -10.57 4.92 -12.69
N ALA A 338 -11.75 4.34 -12.75
CA ALA A 338 -12.96 5.06 -13.20
C ALA A 338 -13.40 6.15 -12.22
N TYR A 339 -13.27 5.92 -10.92
CA TYR A 339 -13.58 6.90 -9.89
C TYR A 339 -12.62 8.09 -9.91
N HIS A 340 -11.33 7.79 -10.00
CA HIS A 340 -10.28 8.80 -10.03
C HIS A 340 -10.26 9.57 -11.36
N ASP A 341 -10.58 8.92 -12.48
CA ASP A 341 -10.70 9.58 -13.78
C ASP A 341 -11.77 10.69 -13.79
N ILE A 342 -12.91 10.49 -13.10
CA ILE A 342 -13.92 11.54 -12.94
C ILE A 342 -13.31 12.81 -12.34
N HIS A 343 -12.44 12.66 -11.36
CA HIS A 343 -11.75 13.76 -10.72
C HIS A 343 -10.84 14.54 -11.70
N HIS A 344 -10.20 13.85 -12.66
CA HIS A 344 -9.41 14.51 -13.71
C HIS A 344 -10.22 15.28 -14.75
N GLN A 345 -11.54 15.01 -14.83
CA GLN A 345 -12.40 15.71 -15.78
C GLN A 345 -12.71 17.12 -15.30
N SER A 346 -12.77 18.09 -16.23
CA SER A 346 -13.07 19.50 -15.92
C SER A 346 -14.37 19.70 -15.16
N TRP A 347 -15.33 18.82 -15.32
CA TRP A 347 -16.63 18.83 -14.65
C TRP A 347 -16.62 18.10 -13.30
N GLY A 348 -15.65 17.21 -13.07
CA GLY A 348 -15.48 16.43 -11.85
C GLY A 348 -14.40 16.95 -10.90
N ILE A 349 -13.60 17.93 -11.32
CA ILE A 349 -12.38 18.43 -10.65
C ILE A 349 -12.58 18.92 -9.20
N LYS A 350 -13.81 19.18 -8.78
CA LYS A 350 -14.14 19.58 -7.39
C LYS A 350 -14.85 18.48 -6.62
N THR A 351 -14.70 17.24 -7.03
CA THR A 351 -15.29 16.05 -6.42
C THR A 351 -14.29 14.91 -6.43
N ASN A 352 -14.58 13.80 -5.78
CA ASN A 352 -13.77 12.58 -5.77
C ASN A 352 -12.31 12.86 -5.35
N PHE A 353 -12.13 13.50 -4.19
CA PHE A 353 -10.80 13.87 -3.70
C PHE A 353 -10.06 12.72 -3.03
N SER A 354 -10.76 11.64 -2.66
CA SER A 354 -10.18 10.49 -1.97
C SER A 354 -9.23 9.72 -2.88
N GLN A 355 -8.08 9.36 -2.33
CA GLN A 355 -7.04 8.52 -2.93
C GLN A 355 -6.08 8.02 -1.83
N PRO A 356 -5.30 6.94 -2.01
CA PRO A 356 -5.38 6.01 -3.13
C PRO A 356 -6.33 4.82 -2.89
N PHE A 357 -6.73 4.51 -1.62
CA PHE A 357 -7.40 3.24 -1.32
C PHE A 357 -8.92 3.36 -1.22
N PHE A 358 -9.45 4.18 -0.30
CA PHE A 358 -10.85 4.19 0.03
C PHE A 358 -11.49 5.57 -0.11
N ILE A 359 -12.75 5.58 -0.58
CA ILE A 359 -13.53 6.83 -0.77
C ILE A 359 -14.34 7.22 0.48
N PHE A 360 -13.91 6.76 1.65
CA PHE A 360 -14.61 7.00 2.92
C PHE A 360 -14.88 8.50 3.16
N TRP A 361 -13.88 9.35 2.97
CA TRP A 361 -14.00 10.78 3.21
C TRP A 361 -14.91 11.48 2.20
N ASP A 362 -14.89 11.07 0.92
CA ASP A 362 -15.81 11.61 -0.08
C ASP A 362 -17.27 11.28 0.25
N ARG A 363 -17.54 10.06 0.72
CA ARG A 363 -18.88 9.66 1.17
C ARG A 363 -19.30 10.42 2.43
N LEU A 364 -18.43 10.50 3.43
CA LEU A 364 -18.74 11.14 4.71
C LEU A 364 -18.97 12.64 4.56
N LEU A 365 -18.20 13.32 3.71
CA LEU A 365 -18.22 14.77 3.55
C LEU A 365 -19.00 15.23 2.31
N GLY A 366 -19.67 14.32 1.60
CA GLY A 366 -20.54 14.62 0.47
C GLY A 366 -19.80 15.20 -0.74
N THR A 367 -18.56 14.79 -0.97
CA THR A 367 -17.72 15.24 -2.09
C THR A 367 -17.63 14.23 -3.22
N GLN A 368 -18.33 13.09 -3.11
CA GLN A 368 -18.43 12.11 -4.17
C GLN A 368 -19.27 12.66 -5.33
N TRP A 369 -18.81 12.41 -6.58
CA TRP A 369 -19.59 12.71 -7.78
C TRP A 369 -20.85 11.83 -7.85
N THR A 370 -22.01 12.45 -8.05
CA THR A 370 -23.31 11.76 -8.14
C THR A 370 -24.06 12.04 -9.45
N GLY A 371 -23.44 12.80 -10.37
CA GLY A 371 -24.07 13.15 -11.62
C GLY A 371 -23.92 12.11 -12.73
N GLU A 372 -24.64 12.29 -13.85
CA GLU A 372 -24.54 11.45 -15.02
C GLU A 372 -23.16 11.61 -15.68
N VAL A 373 -22.48 10.49 -15.95
CA VAL A 373 -21.14 10.47 -16.54
C VAL A 373 -21.13 10.06 -18.01
N LYS A 374 -22.00 9.13 -18.41
CA LYS A 374 -21.98 8.52 -19.75
C LYS A 374 -22.05 9.55 -20.86
N LEU A 375 -23.03 10.44 -20.84
CA LEU A 375 -23.19 11.48 -21.86
C LEU A 375 -22.01 12.47 -21.90
N ARG A 376 -21.32 12.68 -20.75
CA ARG A 376 -20.15 13.56 -20.69
C ARG A 376 -18.96 12.92 -21.36
N TYR A 377 -18.73 11.64 -21.14
CA TYR A 377 -17.68 10.88 -21.83
C TYR A 377 -17.96 10.76 -23.34
N GLU A 378 -19.19 10.45 -23.75
CA GLU A 378 -19.59 10.38 -25.15
C GLU A 378 -19.29 11.71 -25.87
N ARG A 379 -19.71 12.84 -25.31
CA ARG A 379 -19.44 14.18 -25.89
C ARG A 379 -17.94 14.49 -25.93
N ALA A 380 -17.17 14.14 -24.91
CA ALA A 380 -15.72 14.37 -24.89
C ALA A 380 -15.03 13.56 -26.00
N ARG A 381 -15.42 12.29 -26.18
CA ARG A 381 -14.95 11.39 -27.23
C ARG A 381 -15.26 11.90 -28.62
N GLU A 382 -16.53 12.28 -28.89
CA GLU A 382 -16.95 12.84 -30.16
C GLU A 382 -16.18 14.13 -30.51
N ASN A 383 -16.02 15.02 -29.54
CA ASN A 383 -15.30 16.28 -29.75
C ASN A 383 -13.82 16.04 -30.07
N ALA A 384 -13.17 15.13 -29.37
CA ALA A 384 -11.78 14.78 -29.62
C ALA A 384 -11.60 14.14 -30.99
N GLN A 385 -12.52 13.25 -31.41
CA GLN A 385 -12.51 12.63 -32.72
C GLN A 385 -12.69 13.67 -33.82
N LYS A 386 -13.66 14.57 -33.71
CA LYS A 386 -13.86 15.68 -34.68
C LYS A 386 -12.61 16.52 -34.84
N GLN A 387 -11.89 16.82 -33.75
CA GLN A 387 -10.62 17.57 -33.84
C GLN A 387 -9.53 16.80 -34.59
N VAL A 388 -9.42 15.49 -34.37
CA VAL A 388 -8.46 14.63 -35.09
C VAL A 388 -8.80 14.62 -36.59
N ASP A 389 -10.09 14.48 -36.93
CA ASP A 389 -10.54 14.44 -38.33
C ASP A 389 -10.29 15.78 -39.03
N LEU A 390 -10.53 16.92 -38.35
CA LEU A 390 -10.25 18.27 -38.89
C LEU A 390 -8.75 18.47 -39.12
N ASP A 391 -7.89 18.10 -38.19
CA ASP A 391 -6.44 18.21 -38.33
C ASP A 391 -5.95 17.32 -39.51
N ALA A 392 -6.56 16.14 -39.66
CA ALA A 392 -6.24 15.24 -40.77
C ALA A 392 -6.65 15.85 -42.14
N ALA A 393 -7.80 16.55 -42.20
CA ALA A 393 -8.26 17.22 -43.41
C ALA A 393 -7.43 18.47 -43.78
N GLN A 394 -6.84 19.12 -42.75
CA GLN A 394 -6.00 20.32 -42.97
C GLN A 394 -4.51 20.00 -43.16
N ALA A 395 -4.10 18.75 -42.97
CA ALA A 395 -2.73 18.34 -43.24
C ALA A 395 -2.41 18.51 -44.72
N PRO A 396 -1.34 19.22 -45.13
CA PRO A 396 -0.96 19.35 -46.54
C PRO A 396 -0.78 17.96 -47.16
N GLU A 397 -1.36 17.75 -48.34
CA GLU A 397 -1.07 16.56 -49.14
C GLU A 397 0.43 16.52 -49.41
N THR A 398 1.15 15.71 -48.69
CA THR A 398 2.52 15.36 -49.06
C THR A 398 2.44 14.43 -50.24
N THR A 399 2.36 15.03 -51.45
CA THR A 399 2.63 14.31 -52.69
C THR A 399 4.03 13.71 -52.55
N PRO A 400 4.22 12.42 -52.71
CA PRO A 400 5.57 11.87 -52.74
C PRO A 400 6.24 12.46 -53.97
N THR A 401 7.18 13.38 -53.79
CA THR A 401 8.03 13.86 -54.89
C THR A 401 8.89 12.65 -55.26
N VAL A 402 8.44 11.92 -56.29
CA VAL A 402 9.29 10.96 -57.00
C VAL A 402 10.23 11.80 -57.83
N THR A 403 11.39 12.10 -57.31
CA THR A 403 12.51 12.61 -58.07
C THR A 403 13.00 11.43 -58.91
N VAL A 404 12.51 11.33 -60.15
CA VAL A 404 13.09 10.45 -61.17
C VAL A 404 14.37 11.12 -61.62
N THR A 405 15.50 10.72 -61.03
CA THR A 405 16.80 10.98 -61.61
C THR A 405 16.99 9.95 -62.72
N GLU A 406 16.90 10.38 -63.99
CA GLU A 406 17.38 9.62 -65.13
C GLU A 406 18.89 9.52 -65.02
N GLU A 407 19.40 8.44 -64.47
CA GLU A 407 20.76 7.97 -64.75
C GLU A 407 20.71 6.49 -65.09
N ARG A 408 21.38 6.22 -66.20
CA ARG A 408 21.47 4.94 -66.90
C ARG A 408 22.03 3.85 -66.00
N GLU A 409 21.45 2.67 -66.12
CA GLU A 409 21.99 1.34 -65.88
C GLU A 409 22.75 1.11 -64.56
N HIS A 410 22.09 0.67 -63.58
CA HIS A 410 22.18 -0.52 -62.74
C HIS A 410 21.36 -0.35 -61.46
N GLU A 411 20.30 -1.08 -61.43
CA GLU A 411 19.28 -1.11 -60.40
C GLU A 411 19.85 -1.54 -59.03
N ARG A 412 19.89 -0.58 -58.10
CA ARG A 412 19.80 -0.87 -56.65
C ARG A 412 18.96 0.22 -55.98
N VAL A 413 17.70 -0.11 -55.73
CA VAL A 413 16.85 0.71 -54.91
C VAL A 413 17.34 0.61 -53.43
N VAL A 414 18.08 1.61 -53.00
CA VAL A 414 18.40 1.80 -51.58
C VAL A 414 17.26 2.62 -50.97
N VAL A 415 16.34 1.96 -50.28
CA VAL A 415 15.30 2.63 -49.51
C VAL A 415 15.93 3.08 -48.19
N SER A 416 16.15 4.38 -48.04
CA SER A 416 16.58 5.01 -46.81
C SER A 416 15.45 4.97 -45.76
N PRO A 417 15.69 4.59 -44.49
CA PRO A 417 14.61 4.36 -43.52
C PRO A 417 14.03 5.62 -42.87
N GLU A 418 14.39 6.80 -43.28
CA GLU A 418 13.91 8.07 -42.68
C GLU A 418 12.85 8.77 -43.55
N GLY A 419 11.79 8.07 -43.90
CA GLY A 419 10.72 8.64 -44.71
C GLY A 419 9.34 8.58 -44.03
N PRO A 420 8.35 9.28 -44.57
CA PRO A 420 7.02 9.44 -44.00
C PRO A 420 6.19 8.16 -43.80
N ALA A 421 6.68 7.00 -44.28
CA ALA A 421 5.97 5.73 -44.16
C ALA A 421 5.72 5.27 -42.70
N ALA A 422 6.61 5.57 -41.78
CA ALA A 422 6.40 5.25 -40.35
C ALA A 422 5.29 6.11 -39.73
N ARG A 423 5.22 7.40 -40.13
CA ARG A 423 4.13 8.31 -39.70
C ARG A 423 2.79 7.94 -40.34
N THR A 424 2.77 7.50 -41.57
CA THR A 424 1.55 7.07 -42.27
C THR A 424 0.99 5.76 -41.68
N ARG A 425 1.86 4.86 -41.27
CA ARG A 425 1.43 3.59 -40.61
C ARG A 425 0.85 3.82 -39.23
N LEU A 426 1.46 4.73 -38.43
CA LEU A 426 0.93 5.15 -37.15
C LEU A 426 -0.40 5.88 -37.28
N ARG A 427 -0.51 6.76 -38.31
CA ARG A 427 -1.72 7.51 -38.61
C ARG A 427 -2.89 6.61 -39.04
N ARG A 428 -2.63 5.56 -39.82
CA ARG A 428 -3.67 4.62 -40.27
C ARG A 428 -4.17 3.76 -39.10
N LYS A 429 -3.26 3.25 -38.26
CA LYS A 429 -3.62 2.54 -37.02
C LYS A 429 -4.40 3.43 -36.06
N THR A 430 -4.01 4.68 -35.92
CA THR A 430 -4.68 5.64 -35.03
C THR A 430 -6.10 5.93 -35.45
N VAL A 431 -6.36 6.08 -36.79
CA VAL A 431 -7.71 6.35 -37.30
C VAL A 431 -8.63 5.14 -37.17
N ASP A 432 -8.12 3.92 -37.39
CA ASP A 432 -8.92 2.71 -37.25
C ASP A 432 -9.21 2.34 -35.80
N SER A 433 -8.24 2.59 -34.89
CA SER A 433 -8.43 2.37 -33.43
C SER A 433 -9.27 3.44 -32.74
N LEU A 434 -9.44 4.61 -33.38
CA LEU A 434 -10.29 5.69 -32.88
C LEU A 434 -11.79 5.40 -33.04
N LYS A 435 -12.15 4.42 -33.87
CA LYS A 435 -13.52 3.91 -33.98
C LYS A 435 -13.75 2.82 -32.91
N GLY A 436 -13.67 3.20 -31.66
CA GLY A 436 -14.00 2.28 -30.56
C GLY A 436 -15.46 1.79 -30.62
N PRO A 437 -15.76 0.62 -30.07
CA PRO A 437 -17.09 0.07 -30.09
C PRO A 437 -18.08 1.02 -29.44
N SER A 438 -19.25 1.16 -30.04
CA SER A 438 -20.36 1.97 -29.55
C SER A 438 -21.02 1.42 -28.26
N HIS A 439 -20.36 0.52 -27.57
CA HIS A 439 -20.86 -0.10 -26.35
C HIS A 439 -20.41 0.71 -25.14
N GLY A 440 -21.37 1.25 -24.43
CA GLY A 440 -21.19 2.09 -23.27
C GLY A 440 -20.38 1.41 -22.18
N VAL A 441 -19.76 2.23 -21.36
CA VAL A 441 -19.14 1.82 -20.09
C VAL A 441 -20.08 0.85 -19.39
N PRO A 442 -19.63 -0.36 -19.04
CA PRO A 442 -20.48 -1.29 -18.29
C PRO A 442 -20.98 -0.60 -17.03
N GLY A 443 -22.30 -0.44 -16.92
CA GLY A 443 -22.93 0.29 -15.80
C GLY A 443 -22.76 -0.36 -14.42
N SER A 444 -22.00 -1.46 -14.32
CA SER A 444 -21.75 -2.20 -13.10
C SER A 444 -20.56 -1.70 -12.28
N VAL A 445 -19.69 -0.84 -12.80
CA VAL A 445 -18.49 -0.37 -12.09
C VAL A 445 -18.75 0.93 -11.29
N LEU A 446 -19.92 1.57 -11.49
CA LEU A 446 -20.26 2.83 -10.83
C LEU A 446 -21.24 2.67 -9.66
N HIS A 447 -21.66 1.45 -9.35
CA HIS A 447 -22.52 1.16 -8.20
C HIS A 447 -21.77 0.25 -7.22
N ASN A 448 -21.07 0.87 -6.30
CA ASN A 448 -20.86 0.42 -4.91
C ASN A 448 -20.25 1.56 -4.09
#